data_e95c0af103d1fc24f0ccfcae2da5283e
#
_entry.id   e95c0af103d1fc24f0ccfcae2da5283e
#
_cell.length_a   1.000
_cell.length_b   1.000
_cell.length_c   1.000
_cell.angle_alpha   90.00
_cell.angle_beta   90.00
_cell.angle_gamma   90.00
#
_symmetry.space_group_name_H-M   'P 1'
#
loop_
_entity.id
_entity.type
_entity.pdbx_description
1 polymer ?
#
loop_
_entity_poly.entity_id
_entity_poly.type
_entity_poly.pdbx_seq_one_letter_code
_entity_poly.pdbx_strand_id
1 'polypeptide(L)'
;MVDKSNINQQLEAYSAGGNPDTVAGEFGKHSLYKMMGYFSLVGLLRLHSLLGDYYLAVKVLEKIELHKQSLYSRVPGCQITMFYYVGFAYMMMRRYSDAIRTFSNILLYIQRMKGAFQIKSYQNDQIKKQTDQMYVLLAIGLVLHPQRIDESLHSGLKEKTYAEKMNKMSSVRCRCVPIGRLLDL
;
A
#
# COMPACT_ATOMS: atom_id res chain seq x y z
N MET A 1 -10.82 16.66 11.18
CA MET A 1 -9.52 17.23 10.73
C MET A 1 -9.46 17.37 9.23
N VAL A 2 -9.94 16.40 8.46
CA VAL A 2 -9.98 16.49 6.97
C VAL A 2 -10.67 17.76 6.52
N ASP A 3 -11.89 18.03 7.02
CA ASP A 3 -12.67 19.22 6.64
C ASP A 3 -12.04 20.53 7.13
N LYS A 4 -11.52 20.55 8.36
CA LYS A 4 -10.87 21.75 8.92
C LYS A 4 -9.59 22.15 8.18
N SER A 5 -8.85 21.19 7.64
CA SER A 5 -7.64 21.46 6.86
C SER A 5 -7.90 21.68 5.38
N ASN A 6 -9.12 21.44 4.89
CA ASN A 6 -9.49 21.46 3.46
C ASN A 6 -8.52 20.64 2.59
N ILE A 7 -7.96 19.56 3.15
CA ILE A 7 -6.88 18.80 2.49
C ILE A 7 -7.32 18.22 1.15
N ASN A 8 -8.57 17.79 1.02
CA ASN A 8 -9.09 17.25 -0.24
C ASN A 8 -9.10 18.30 -1.35
N GLN A 9 -9.53 19.54 -1.06
CA GLN A 9 -9.53 20.63 -2.03
C GLN A 9 -8.11 21.09 -2.37
N GLN A 10 -7.20 21.08 -1.39
CA GLN A 10 -5.78 21.37 -1.63
C GLN A 10 -5.13 20.34 -2.56
N LEU A 11 -5.46 19.05 -2.39
CA LEU A 11 -4.96 17.98 -3.25
C LEU A 11 -5.54 18.07 -4.68
N GLU A 12 -6.82 18.41 -4.80
CA GLU A 12 -7.46 18.66 -6.10
C GLU A 12 -6.82 19.85 -6.83
N ALA A 13 -6.63 20.97 -6.14
CA ALA A 13 -5.96 22.13 -6.70
C ALA A 13 -4.52 21.80 -7.14
N TYR A 14 -3.80 21.02 -6.32
CA TYR A 14 -2.44 20.60 -6.65
C TYR A 14 -2.38 19.67 -7.86
N SER A 15 -3.30 18.71 -7.98
CA SER A 15 -3.38 17.81 -9.15
C SER A 15 -3.78 18.54 -10.43
N ALA A 16 -4.56 19.62 -10.30
CA ALA A 16 -4.91 20.50 -11.41
C ALA A 16 -3.79 21.50 -11.79
N GLY A 17 -2.64 21.46 -11.11
CA GLY A 17 -1.52 22.37 -11.35
C GLY A 17 -1.69 23.78 -10.74
N GLY A 18 -2.72 23.97 -9.90
CA GLY A 18 -2.99 25.21 -9.18
C GLY A 18 -2.21 25.33 -7.86
N ASN A 19 -2.28 26.51 -7.25
CA ASN A 19 -1.68 26.72 -5.94
C ASN A 19 -2.62 26.21 -4.83
N PRO A 20 -2.25 25.19 -4.02
CA PRO A 20 -3.09 24.65 -2.96
C PRO A 20 -3.40 25.66 -1.85
N ASP A 21 -2.56 26.69 -1.68
CA ASP A 21 -2.74 27.70 -0.62
C ASP A 21 -3.93 28.63 -0.87
N THR A 22 -4.42 28.73 -2.10
CA THR A 22 -5.60 29.53 -2.44
C THR A 22 -6.90 28.97 -1.88
N VAL A 23 -7.00 27.64 -1.79
CA VAL A 23 -8.19 26.90 -1.31
C VAL A 23 -8.01 26.36 0.12
N ALA A 24 -6.85 26.57 0.72
CA ALA A 24 -6.51 25.99 2.02
C ALA A 24 -7.31 26.55 3.21
N GLY A 25 -7.90 27.74 3.07
CA GLY A 25 -8.49 28.43 4.20
C GLY A 25 -7.44 28.88 5.23
N GLU A 26 -7.89 29.44 6.34
CA GLU A 26 -7.00 29.99 7.38
C GLU A 26 -6.14 28.91 8.05
N PHE A 27 -6.75 27.80 8.44
CA PHE A 27 -6.03 26.69 9.10
C PHE A 27 -5.20 25.85 8.13
N GLY A 28 -5.68 25.62 6.91
CA GLY A 28 -5.04 24.77 5.92
C GLY A 28 -3.70 25.32 5.38
N LYS A 29 -3.42 26.61 5.56
CA LYS A 29 -2.14 27.24 5.22
C LYS A 29 -1.00 26.79 6.15
N HIS A 30 -1.31 26.47 7.39
CA HIS A 30 -0.30 26.02 8.36
C HIS A 30 0.20 24.61 8.06
N SER A 31 1.51 24.43 8.00
CA SER A 31 2.17 23.13 7.75
C SER A 31 1.69 22.01 8.70
N LEU A 32 1.46 22.32 9.97
CA LEU A 32 0.96 21.38 10.96
C LEU A 32 -0.43 20.84 10.58
N TYR A 33 -1.37 21.71 10.22
CA TYR A 33 -2.72 21.28 9.85
C TYR A 33 -2.76 20.53 8.53
N LYS A 34 -1.88 20.87 7.56
CA LYS A 34 -1.67 20.07 6.35
C LYS A 34 -1.24 18.66 6.69
N MET A 35 -0.23 18.49 7.54
CA MET A 35 0.25 17.17 7.98
C MET A 35 -0.83 16.40 8.72
N MET A 36 -1.57 17.04 9.62
CA MET A 36 -2.70 16.41 10.31
C MET A 36 -3.80 15.99 9.34
N GLY A 37 -4.05 16.76 8.29
CA GLY A 37 -4.97 16.41 7.20
C GLY A 37 -4.54 15.12 6.49
N TYR A 38 -3.27 15.01 6.10
CA TYR A 38 -2.72 13.78 5.49
C TYR A 38 -2.83 12.58 6.43
N PHE A 39 -2.45 12.71 7.70
CA PHE A 39 -2.58 11.62 8.67
C PHE A 39 -4.04 11.21 8.89
N SER A 40 -4.96 12.16 8.83
CA SER A 40 -6.39 11.87 8.93
C SER A 40 -6.90 11.07 7.72
N LEU A 41 -6.40 11.35 6.51
CA LEU A 41 -6.72 10.55 5.31
C LEU A 41 -6.17 9.12 5.42
N VAL A 42 -4.94 8.94 5.95
CA VAL A 42 -4.39 7.61 6.20
C VAL A 42 -5.20 6.87 7.28
N GLY A 43 -5.64 7.59 8.32
CA GLY A 43 -6.56 7.04 9.33
C GLY A 43 -7.91 6.60 8.73
N LEU A 44 -8.45 7.39 7.82
CA LEU A 44 -9.71 7.09 7.12
C LEU A 44 -9.56 5.87 6.19
N LEU A 45 -8.46 5.80 5.43
CA LEU A 45 -8.10 4.61 4.64
C LEU A 45 -8.09 3.34 5.50
N ARG A 46 -7.41 3.42 6.65
CA ARG A 46 -7.34 2.29 7.60
C ARG A 46 -8.73 1.90 8.10
N LEU A 47 -9.54 2.89 8.46
CA LEU A 47 -10.91 2.65 8.96
C LEU A 47 -11.77 1.95 7.91
N HIS A 48 -11.83 2.47 6.69
CA HIS A 48 -12.58 1.85 5.59
C HIS A 48 -12.09 0.44 5.28
N SER A 49 -10.77 0.22 5.29
CA SER A 49 -10.20 -1.12 5.08
C SER A 49 -10.59 -2.12 6.17
N LEU A 50 -10.70 -1.69 7.43
CA LEU A 50 -11.13 -2.53 8.55
C LEU A 50 -12.63 -2.78 8.54
N LEU A 51 -13.44 -1.85 8.05
CA LEU A 51 -14.89 -2.00 7.90
C LEU A 51 -15.28 -2.81 6.65
N GLY A 52 -14.34 -3.12 5.77
CA GLY A 52 -14.62 -3.87 4.53
C GLY A 52 -15.03 -3.01 3.35
N ASP A 53 -15.04 -1.67 3.49
CA ASP A 53 -15.35 -0.72 2.42
C ASP A 53 -14.12 -0.43 1.56
N TYR A 54 -13.60 -1.46 0.88
CA TYR A 54 -12.34 -1.38 0.14
C TYR A 54 -12.36 -0.38 -1.01
N TYR A 55 -13.51 -0.21 -1.66
CA TYR A 55 -13.66 0.78 -2.71
C TYR A 55 -13.49 2.20 -2.18
N LEU A 56 -14.16 2.54 -1.09
CA LEU A 56 -14.01 3.85 -0.44
C LEU A 56 -12.60 4.03 0.12
N ALA A 57 -11.99 2.97 0.65
CA ALA A 57 -10.62 3.00 1.13
C ALA A 57 -9.64 3.47 0.03
N VAL A 58 -9.72 2.91 -1.16
CA VAL A 58 -8.87 3.31 -2.30
C VAL A 58 -9.23 4.71 -2.78
N LYS A 59 -10.52 5.04 -2.84
CA LYS A 59 -11.00 6.36 -3.30
C LYS A 59 -10.51 7.52 -2.44
N VAL A 60 -10.35 7.31 -1.13
CA VAL A 60 -9.76 8.32 -0.22
C VAL A 60 -8.38 8.79 -0.69
N LEU A 61 -7.61 7.89 -1.32
CA LEU A 61 -6.24 8.17 -1.76
C LEU A 61 -6.13 8.47 -3.26
N GLU A 62 -7.21 8.44 -4.01
CA GLU A 62 -7.19 8.69 -5.46
C GLU A 62 -6.61 10.07 -5.79
N LYS A 63 -6.84 11.05 -4.91
CA LYS A 63 -6.30 12.41 -5.01
C LYS A 63 -4.86 12.54 -4.53
N ILE A 64 -4.33 11.53 -3.82
CA ILE A 64 -2.95 11.51 -3.36
C ILE A 64 -2.13 10.77 -4.41
N GLU A 65 -1.28 11.50 -5.13
CA GLU A 65 -0.33 10.87 -6.05
C GLU A 65 0.68 10.05 -5.26
N LEU A 66 0.48 8.74 -5.19
CA LEU A 66 1.28 7.79 -4.43
C LEU A 66 2.76 7.75 -4.88
N HIS A 67 3.05 8.24 -6.07
CA HIS A 67 4.39 8.17 -6.69
C HIS A 67 5.18 9.47 -6.60
N LYS A 68 4.57 10.60 -6.24
CA LYS A 68 5.28 11.87 -6.10
C LYS A 68 5.75 12.10 -4.66
N GLN A 69 6.87 12.79 -4.51
CA GLN A 69 7.39 13.22 -3.20
C GLN A 69 6.45 14.26 -2.58
N SER A 70 5.51 13.80 -1.79
CA SER A 70 4.60 14.65 -1.03
C SER A 70 4.99 14.72 0.45
N LEU A 71 4.35 15.59 1.21
CA LEU A 71 4.66 15.82 2.62
C LEU A 71 4.61 14.54 3.48
N TYR A 72 3.74 13.57 3.14
CA TYR A 72 3.65 12.30 3.87
C TYR A 72 4.85 11.38 3.67
N SER A 73 5.60 11.52 2.58
CA SER A 73 6.81 10.72 2.32
C SER A 73 7.95 11.03 3.29
N ARG A 74 7.86 12.18 3.98
CA ARG A 74 8.79 12.53 5.07
C ARG A 74 8.64 11.64 6.30
N VAL A 75 7.52 10.92 6.44
CA VAL A 75 7.25 10.00 7.54
C VAL A 75 7.14 8.58 6.99
N PRO A 76 8.24 7.81 6.95
CA PRO A 76 8.29 6.49 6.31
C PRO A 76 7.26 5.51 6.88
N GLY A 77 7.00 5.52 8.19
CA GLY A 77 6.00 4.67 8.81
C GLY A 77 4.57 4.93 8.30
N CYS A 78 4.25 6.20 8.02
CA CYS A 78 2.96 6.57 7.43
C CYS A 78 2.85 6.04 5.99
N GLN A 79 3.89 6.20 5.20
CA GLN A 79 3.94 5.73 3.82
C GLN A 79 3.81 4.19 3.76
N ILE A 80 4.52 3.47 4.60
CA ILE A 80 4.46 2.00 4.65
C ILE A 80 3.05 1.54 5.04
N THR A 81 2.45 2.16 6.05
CA THR A 81 1.08 1.84 6.50
C THR A 81 0.06 2.09 5.39
N MET A 82 0.19 3.21 4.68
CA MET A 82 -0.69 3.56 3.56
C MET A 82 -0.63 2.51 2.44
N PHE A 83 0.57 2.16 1.98
CA PHE A 83 0.75 1.15 0.93
C PHE A 83 0.27 -0.24 1.38
N TYR A 84 0.42 -0.58 2.66
CA TYR A 84 -0.10 -1.81 3.22
C TYR A 84 -1.62 -1.90 3.06
N TYR A 85 -2.36 -0.88 3.50
CA TYR A 85 -3.83 -0.90 3.43
C TYR A 85 -4.37 -0.77 1.99
N VAL A 86 -3.69 -0.01 1.13
CA VAL A 86 -4.04 0.05 -0.31
C VAL A 86 -3.85 -1.31 -0.98
N GLY A 87 -2.70 -1.94 -0.78
CA GLY A 87 -2.43 -3.27 -1.31
C GLY A 87 -3.42 -4.31 -0.77
N PHE A 88 -3.74 -4.25 0.52
CA PHE A 88 -4.76 -5.10 1.14
C PHE A 88 -6.15 -4.87 0.51
N ALA A 89 -6.58 -3.63 0.33
CA ALA A 89 -7.86 -3.30 -0.30
C ALA A 89 -7.93 -3.84 -1.74
N TYR A 90 -6.85 -3.70 -2.54
CA TYR A 90 -6.78 -4.29 -3.88
C TYR A 90 -6.88 -5.82 -3.85
N MET A 91 -6.21 -6.49 -2.90
CA MET A 91 -6.32 -7.95 -2.72
C MET A 91 -7.77 -8.37 -2.47
N MET A 92 -8.46 -7.69 -1.56
CA MET A 92 -9.86 -8.00 -1.20
C MET A 92 -10.83 -7.71 -2.35
N MET A 93 -10.55 -6.70 -3.18
CA MET A 93 -11.29 -6.42 -4.42
C MET A 93 -10.94 -7.37 -5.58
N ARG A 94 -10.09 -8.39 -5.38
CA ARG A 94 -9.57 -9.30 -6.40
C ARG A 94 -8.76 -8.63 -7.50
N ARG A 95 -8.27 -7.42 -7.28
CA ARG A 95 -7.35 -6.70 -8.18
C ARG A 95 -5.91 -7.12 -7.89
N TYR A 96 -5.59 -8.40 -8.12
CA TYR A 96 -4.33 -9.00 -7.72
C TYR A 96 -3.10 -8.36 -8.38
N SER A 97 -3.20 -7.97 -9.66
CA SER A 97 -2.11 -7.30 -10.37
C SER A 97 -1.72 -5.98 -9.71
N ASP A 98 -2.73 -5.16 -9.35
CA ASP A 98 -2.50 -3.87 -8.69
C ASP A 98 -1.95 -4.06 -7.27
N ALA A 99 -2.45 -5.06 -6.55
CA ALA A 99 -1.95 -5.42 -5.22
C ALA A 99 -0.48 -5.85 -5.27
N ILE A 100 -0.11 -6.76 -6.19
CA ILE A 100 1.27 -7.23 -6.36
C ILE A 100 2.18 -6.05 -6.68
N ARG A 101 1.79 -5.17 -7.62
CA ARG A 101 2.56 -3.97 -7.96
C ARG A 101 2.75 -3.05 -6.77
N THR A 102 1.69 -2.82 -5.99
CA THR A 102 1.73 -1.97 -4.79
C THR A 102 2.67 -2.54 -3.74
N PHE A 103 2.55 -3.83 -3.41
CA PHE A 103 3.44 -4.48 -2.44
C PHE A 103 4.88 -4.54 -2.92
N SER A 104 5.12 -4.82 -4.21
CA SER A 104 6.46 -4.85 -4.78
C SER A 104 7.16 -3.51 -4.65
N ASN A 105 6.48 -2.42 -5.00
CA ASN A 105 7.04 -1.07 -4.92
C ASN A 105 7.44 -0.68 -3.49
N ILE A 106 6.57 -0.94 -2.51
CA ILE A 106 6.88 -0.55 -1.12
C ILE A 106 7.95 -1.47 -0.50
N LEU A 107 7.96 -2.76 -0.82
CA LEU A 107 8.98 -3.68 -0.32
C LEU A 107 10.37 -3.34 -0.86
N LEU A 108 10.48 -2.95 -2.14
CA LEU A 108 11.74 -2.43 -2.72
C LEU A 108 12.18 -1.14 -2.03
N TYR A 109 11.23 -0.23 -1.75
CA TYR A 109 11.53 0.99 -0.98
C TYR A 109 12.08 0.65 0.41
N ILE A 110 11.43 -0.26 1.14
CA ILE A 110 11.87 -0.70 2.48
C ILE A 110 13.27 -1.33 2.42
N GLN A 111 13.56 -2.14 1.41
CA GLN A 111 14.89 -2.75 1.23
C GLN A 111 15.98 -1.69 1.02
N ARG A 112 15.71 -0.66 0.22
CA ARG A 112 16.67 0.45 -0.01
C ARG A 112 16.90 1.29 1.25
N MET A 113 15.86 1.46 2.06
CA MET A 113 15.89 2.31 3.26
C MET A 113 16.27 1.56 4.54
N LYS A 114 16.62 0.28 4.48
CA LYS A 114 16.99 -0.55 5.66
C LYS A 114 18.00 0.13 6.58
N GLY A 115 19.04 0.75 6.04
CA GLY A 115 20.07 1.46 6.81
C GLY A 115 19.52 2.65 7.61
N ALA A 116 18.58 3.39 7.04
CA ALA A 116 17.97 4.55 7.68
C ALA A 116 16.97 4.18 8.81
N PHE A 117 16.35 3.00 8.74
CA PHE A 117 15.38 2.54 9.74
C PHE A 117 16.04 1.97 11.00
N GLN A 118 17.31 1.60 10.96
CA GLN A 118 18.01 1.02 12.12
C GLN A 118 18.18 1.99 13.30
N ILE A 119 18.04 3.30 13.07
CA ILE A 119 18.30 4.35 14.05
C ILE A 119 17.18 4.48 15.12
N LYS A 120 15.96 4.01 14.85
CA LYS A 120 14.80 4.14 15.76
C LYS A 120 14.18 2.77 16.07
N SER A 121 14.57 2.18 17.20
CA SER A 121 14.22 0.81 17.61
C SER A 121 12.72 0.49 17.57
N TYR A 122 11.86 1.31 18.20
CA TYR A 122 10.41 1.03 18.28
C TYR A 122 9.69 1.04 16.92
N GLN A 123 10.02 2.00 16.05
CA GLN A 123 9.44 2.06 14.72
C GLN A 123 9.91 0.90 13.84
N ASN A 124 11.11 0.41 14.06
CA ASN A 124 11.71 -0.68 13.33
C ASN A 124 10.93 -2.00 13.52
N ASP A 125 10.50 -2.31 14.74
CA ASP A 125 9.76 -3.54 15.02
C ASP A 125 8.37 -3.55 14.37
N GLN A 126 7.69 -2.40 14.37
CA GLN A 126 6.42 -2.26 13.66
C GLN A 126 6.60 -2.37 12.14
N ILE A 127 7.62 -1.72 11.58
CA ILE A 127 7.95 -1.80 10.15
C ILE A 127 8.29 -3.25 9.76
N LYS A 128 9.08 -3.96 10.57
CA LYS A 128 9.38 -5.38 10.32
C LYS A 128 8.13 -6.24 10.29
N LYS A 129 7.25 -6.08 11.29
CA LYS A 129 5.98 -6.82 11.36
C LYS A 129 5.10 -6.57 10.15
N GLN A 130 4.94 -5.31 9.74
CA GLN A 130 4.17 -4.96 8.54
C GLN A 130 4.85 -5.50 7.27
N THR A 131 6.17 -5.45 7.19
CA THR A 131 6.94 -6.00 6.06
C THR A 131 6.71 -7.50 5.92
N ASP A 132 6.75 -8.26 7.01
CA ASP A 132 6.48 -9.70 6.98
C ASP A 132 5.04 -9.99 6.55
N GLN A 133 4.08 -9.22 7.01
CA GLN A 133 2.68 -9.33 6.55
C GLN A 133 2.55 -9.04 5.05
N MET A 134 3.24 -8.01 4.53
CA MET A 134 3.22 -7.69 3.09
C MET A 134 3.85 -8.81 2.25
N TYR A 135 4.93 -9.46 2.72
CA TYR A 135 5.48 -10.62 2.04
C TYR A 135 4.50 -11.79 1.97
N VAL A 136 3.74 -12.05 3.05
CA VAL A 136 2.68 -13.08 3.04
C VAL A 136 1.60 -12.74 2.02
N LEU A 137 1.12 -11.51 2.00
CA LEU A 137 0.08 -11.08 1.06
C LEU A 137 0.60 -11.09 -0.39
N LEU A 138 1.85 -10.70 -0.62
CA LEU A 138 2.49 -10.81 -1.92
C LEU A 138 2.58 -12.27 -2.39
N ALA A 139 2.99 -13.20 -1.50
CA ALA A 139 3.04 -14.63 -1.81
C ALA A 139 1.67 -15.18 -2.20
N ILE A 140 0.62 -14.83 -1.46
CA ILE A 140 -0.76 -15.21 -1.79
C ILE A 140 -1.18 -14.62 -3.15
N GLY A 141 -0.89 -13.33 -3.38
CA GLY A 141 -1.19 -12.65 -4.64
C GLY A 141 -0.53 -13.32 -5.84
N LEU A 142 0.74 -13.70 -5.73
CA LEU A 142 1.49 -14.40 -6.79
C LEU A 142 0.97 -15.81 -7.06
N VAL A 143 0.45 -16.50 -6.04
CA VAL A 143 -0.19 -17.81 -6.24
C VAL A 143 -1.53 -17.64 -6.98
N LEU A 144 -2.30 -16.60 -6.66
CA LEU A 144 -3.60 -16.34 -7.30
C LEU A 144 -3.45 -15.75 -8.71
N HIS A 145 -2.44 -14.91 -8.93
CA HIS A 145 -2.15 -14.26 -10.20
C HIS A 145 -0.64 -14.29 -10.47
N PRO A 146 -0.12 -15.34 -11.11
CA PRO A 146 1.31 -15.44 -11.41
C PRO A 146 1.76 -14.32 -12.35
N GLN A 147 2.72 -13.52 -11.89
CA GLN A 147 3.37 -12.50 -12.71
C GLN A 147 4.85 -12.39 -12.34
N ARG A 148 5.64 -11.80 -13.22
CA ARG A 148 7.05 -11.53 -12.94
C ARG A 148 7.19 -10.42 -11.91
N ILE A 149 8.03 -10.62 -10.92
CA ILE A 149 8.41 -9.65 -9.91
C ILE A 149 9.93 -9.45 -9.93
N ASP A 150 10.40 -8.42 -9.25
CA ASP A 150 11.82 -8.13 -9.10
C ASP A 150 12.56 -9.30 -8.43
N GLU A 151 13.77 -9.60 -8.90
CA GLU A 151 14.56 -10.75 -8.45
C GLU A 151 14.97 -10.65 -6.97
N SER A 152 15.19 -9.42 -6.47
CA SER A 152 15.47 -9.16 -5.06
C SER A 152 14.29 -9.54 -4.15
N LEU A 153 13.05 -9.31 -4.59
CA LEU A 153 11.86 -9.72 -3.87
C LEU A 153 11.64 -11.24 -3.94
N HIS A 154 11.94 -11.82 -5.09
CA HIS A 154 11.85 -13.27 -5.27
C HIS A 154 12.83 -14.01 -4.35
N SER A 155 14.05 -13.51 -4.18
CA SER A 155 15.02 -14.03 -3.21
C SER A 155 14.53 -13.91 -1.79
N GLY A 156 13.95 -12.75 -1.41
CA GLY A 156 13.36 -12.55 -0.09
C GLY A 156 12.17 -13.48 0.21
N LEU A 157 11.39 -13.85 -0.80
CA LEU A 157 10.32 -14.84 -0.66
C LEU A 157 10.87 -16.26 -0.47
N LYS A 158 11.97 -16.62 -1.15
CA LYS A 158 12.63 -17.94 -1.00
C LYS A 158 13.28 -18.11 0.38
N GLU A 159 13.98 -17.09 0.86
CA GLU A 159 14.69 -17.14 2.14
C GLU A 159 13.75 -17.28 3.36
N LYS A 160 12.55 -16.71 3.32
CA LYS A 160 11.63 -16.63 4.46
C LYS A 160 10.66 -17.82 4.58
N THR A 161 11.00 -19.02 4.15
CA THR A 161 10.13 -20.21 4.27
C THR A 161 8.75 -20.09 3.58
N TYR A 162 8.55 -19.05 2.77
CA TYR A 162 7.30 -18.89 2.03
C TYR A 162 7.21 -19.80 0.82
N ALA A 163 8.35 -20.27 0.28
CA ALA A 163 8.38 -21.14 -0.90
C ALA A 163 7.58 -22.43 -0.70
N GLU A 164 7.73 -23.10 0.45
CA GLU A 164 6.96 -24.32 0.76
C GLU A 164 5.46 -24.02 0.88
N LYS A 165 5.11 -22.92 1.52
CA LYS A 165 3.70 -22.49 1.66
C LYS A 165 3.09 -22.14 0.31
N MET A 166 3.83 -21.46 -0.57
CA MET A 166 3.41 -21.14 -1.93
C MET A 166 3.19 -22.42 -2.75
N ASN A 167 4.09 -23.40 -2.66
CA ASN A 167 3.94 -24.69 -3.34
C ASN A 167 2.68 -25.44 -2.86
N LYS A 168 2.44 -25.48 -1.55
CA LYS A 168 1.20 -26.04 -0.99
C LYS A 168 -0.04 -25.34 -1.50
N MET A 169 -0.06 -23.99 -1.52
CA MET A 169 -1.19 -23.22 -2.03
C MET A 169 -1.39 -23.43 -3.54
N SER A 170 -0.33 -23.50 -4.32
CA SER A 170 -0.40 -23.78 -5.76
C SER A 170 -0.99 -25.15 -6.05
N SER A 171 -0.62 -26.18 -5.28
CA SER A 171 -1.17 -27.52 -5.42
C SER A 171 -2.67 -27.59 -5.09
N VAL A 172 -3.14 -26.79 -4.14
CA VAL A 172 -4.58 -26.68 -3.82
C VAL A 172 -5.31 -25.95 -4.94
N ARG A 173 -4.75 -24.86 -5.47
CA ARG A 173 -5.32 -24.12 -6.60
C ARG A 173 -5.52 -25.02 -7.82
N CYS A 174 -4.53 -25.82 -8.18
CA CYS A 174 -4.65 -26.76 -9.31
C CYS A 174 -5.77 -27.79 -9.12
N ARG A 175 -6.07 -28.17 -7.87
CA ARG A 175 -7.19 -29.08 -7.58
C ARG A 175 -8.57 -28.43 -7.64
N CYS A 176 -8.64 -27.13 -7.40
CA CYS A 176 -9.90 -26.37 -7.38
C CYS A 176 -10.29 -25.76 -8.75
N VAL A 177 -9.43 -25.83 -9.76
CA VAL A 177 -9.76 -25.42 -11.14
C VAL A 177 -10.49 -26.57 -11.83
N PRO A 178 -11.78 -26.45 -12.16
CA PRO A 178 -12.48 -27.49 -12.92
C PRO A 178 -11.80 -27.69 -14.26
N ILE A 179 -11.59 -28.95 -14.62
CA ILE A 179 -10.92 -29.47 -15.83
C ILE A 179 -11.49 -28.93 -17.16
N GLY A 180 -12.63 -28.22 -17.13
CA GLY A 180 -13.33 -27.71 -18.30
C GLY A 180 -12.69 -26.54 -19.06
N ARG A 181 -11.56 -25.95 -18.62
CA ARG A 181 -10.87 -24.85 -19.34
C ARG A 181 -9.53 -25.25 -19.97
N LEU A 182 -9.20 -26.53 -20.03
CA LEU A 182 -7.99 -27.04 -20.66
C LEU A 182 -8.17 -27.45 -22.12
N LEU A 183 -9.37 -27.24 -22.70
CA LEU A 183 -9.68 -27.61 -24.09
C LEU A 183 -9.81 -26.41 -25.03
N ASP A 184 -9.55 -25.18 -24.58
CA ASP A 184 -9.59 -23.94 -25.41
C ASP A 184 -8.19 -23.30 -25.55
N LEU A 185 -7.15 -24.11 -25.71
CA LEU A 185 -5.81 -23.65 -26.14
C LEU A 185 -5.34 -24.49 -27.33
#